data_733363d70bfe2e4d0d7d5a282ef0d7b2
#
_entry.id   733363d70bfe2e4d0d7d5a282ef0d7b2
#
_cell.length_a   1.000
_cell.length_b   1.000
_cell.length_c   1.000
_cell.angle_alpha   90.00
_cell.angle_beta   90.00
_cell.angle_gamma   90.00
#
_symmetry.space_group_name_H-M   'P 1'
#
loop_
_entity.id
_entity.type
_entity.pdbx_description
1 polymer ?
#
loop_
_entity_poly.entity_id
_entity_poly.type
_entity_poly.pdbx_seq_one_letter_code
_entity_poly.pdbx_strand_id
1 'polypeptide(L)'
;MALPDRVRIVEVGPRDGLQNERAMVPTAAKIELVDRLSATGLQTIEATSFVSPKWVPQLADAAEVFAGITRRPGVSYPVLVPNLQGYERALAAGAREVAVFTAASEAFNLKNTNAGIDASLERFAPVL
;
A
#
# COMPACT_ATOMS: atom_id res chain seq x y z
N MET A 1 7.49 -31.03 -1.70
CA MET A 1 7.95 -29.69 -1.33
C MET A 1 7.66 -29.48 0.15
N ALA A 2 8.67 -29.18 0.92
CA ALA A 2 8.49 -28.89 2.35
C ALA A 2 7.91 -27.48 2.53
N LEU A 3 6.98 -27.32 3.47
CA LEU A 3 6.48 -26.00 3.87
C LEU A 3 7.56 -25.27 4.69
N PRO A 4 7.61 -23.94 4.63
CA PRO A 4 8.54 -23.17 5.46
C PRO A 4 8.16 -23.27 6.94
N ASP A 5 9.16 -23.29 7.81
CA ASP A 5 8.97 -23.33 9.27
C ASP A 5 8.35 -22.04 9.84
N ARG A 6 8.50 -20.94 9.12
CA ARG A 6 7.99 -19.61 9.50
C ARG A 6 7.47 -18.86 8.31
N VAL A 7 6.45 -18.04 8.53
CA VAL A 7 5.91 -17.09 7.55
C VAL A 7 5.87 -15.69 8.16
N ARG A 8 6.04 -14.69 7.32
CA ARG A 8 5.81 -13.29 7.69
C ARG A 8 4.42 -12.88 7.26
N ILE A 9 3.64 -12.36 8.20
CA ILE A 9 2.31 -11.83 7.91
C ILE A 9 2.43 -10.34 7.61
N VAL A 10 1.89 -9.91 6.48
CA VAL A 10 1.73 -8.51 6.11
C VAL A 10 0.24 -8.20 6.10
N GLU A 11 -0.19 -7.31 6.99
CA GLU A 11 -1.57 -6.86 7.05
C GLU A 11 -1.82 -5.81 5.98
N VAL A 12 -2.73 -6.08 5.06
CA VAL A 12 -3.07 -5.18 3.94
C VAL A 12 -4.49 -4.60 4.03
N GLY A 13 -5.20 -4.84 5.11
CA GLY A 13 -6.55 -4.34 5.33
C GLY A 13 -6.69 -2.82 5.15
N PRO A 14 -5.78 -2.01 5.71
CA PRO A 14 -5.85 -0.55 5.55
C PRO A 14 -5.66 -0.06 4.11
N ARG A 15 -4.95 -0.83 3.28
CA ARG A 15 -4.78 -0.51 1.87
C ARG A 15 -5.76 -1.29 1.00
N ASP A 16 -5.57 -2.58 0.86
CA ASP A 16 -6.36 -3.41 -0.06
C ASP A 16 -7.82 -3.58 0.39
N GLY A 17 -8.02 -3.81 1.67
CA GLY A 17 -9.36 -3.93 2.23
C GLY A 17 -10.18 -2.67 2.02
N LEU A 18 -9.66 -1.52 2.40
CA LEU A 18 -10.36 -0.24 2.28
C LEU A 18 -10.51 0.23 0.82
N GLN A 19 -9.59 -0.14 -0.06
CA GLN A 19 -9.69 0.14 -1.48
C GLN A 19 -10.95 -0.48 -2.12
N ASN A 20 -11.37 -1.63 -1.61
CA ASN A 20 -12.52 -2.38 -2.11
C ASN A 20 -13.84 -2.01 -1.42
N GLU A 21 -13.81 -1.13 -0.42
CA GLU A 21 -15.02 -0.64 0.22
C GLU A 21 -15.79 0.32 -0.69
N ARG A 22 -17.13 0.18 -0.71
CA ARG A 22 -18.00 1.09 -1.48
C ARG A 22 -18.15 2.45 -0.82
N ALA A 23 -18.21 2.46 0.51
CA ALA A 23 -18.34 3.68 1.30
C ALA A 23 -16.97 4.35 1.46
N MET A 24 -16.98 5.68 1.47
CA MET A 24 -15.80 6.48 1.81
C MET A 24 -15.59 6.41 3.33
N VAL A 25 -14.48 5.78 3.74
CA VAL A 25 -14.13 5.69 5.15
C VAL A 25 -13.41 6.99 5.56
N PRO A 26 -13.83 7.66 6.65
CA PRO A 26 -13.17 8.88 7.12
C PRO A 26 -11.69 8.66 7.46
N THR A 27 -10.86 9.66 7.21
CA THR A 27 -9.41 9.64 7.51
C THR A 27 -9.12 9.24 8.96
N ALA A 28 -9.86 9.78 9.90
CA ALA A 28 -9.69 9.45 11.33
C ALA A 28 -9.94 7.96 11.63
N ALA A 29 -10.92 7.35 10.98
CA ALA A 29 -11.20 5.92 11.14
C ALA A 29 -10.10 5.05 10.53
N LYS A 30 -9.49 5.47 9.42
CA LYS A 30 -8.34 4.80 8.81
C LYS A 30 -7.12 4.84 9.73
N ILE A 31 -6.83 6.00 10.30
CA ILE A 31 -5.75 6.18 11.28
C ILE A 31 -5.98 5.27 12.49
N GLU A 32 -7.18 5.27 13.05
CA GLU A 32 -7.53 4.41 14.18
C GLU A 32 -7.36 2.93 13.85
N LEU A 33 -7.75 2.50 12.65
CA LEU A 33 -7.57 1.12 12.18
C LEU A 33 -6.08 0.73 12.20
N VAL A 34 -5.22 1.53 11.61
CA VAL A 34 -3.77 1.26 11.59
C VAL A 34 -3.18 1.25 12.99
N ASP A 35 -3.56 2.20 13.85
CA ASP A 35 -3.07 2.28 15.23
C ASP A 35 -3.51 1.06 16.06
N ARG A 36 -4.76 0.59 15.89
CA ARG A 36 -5.24 -0.63 16.55
C ARG A 36 -4.52 -1.88 16.04
N LEU A 37 -4.32 -2.00 14.74
CA LEU A 37 -3.55 -3.10 14.14
C LEU A 37 -2.10 -3.10 14.65
N SER A 38 -1.49 -1.94 14.80
CA SER A 38 -0.13 -1.80 15.35
C SER A 38 0.00 -2.34 16.78
N ALA A 39 -1.10 -2.42 17.52
CA ALA A 39 -1.13 -2.93 18.89
C ALA A 39 -1.32 -4.46 18.98
N THR A 40 -1.54 -5.14 17.86
CA THR A 40 -1.87 -6.59 17.83
C THR A 40 -0.65 -7.51 17.84
N GLY A 41 0.57 -6.98 17.72
CA GLY A 41 1.78 -7.78 17.53
C GLY A 41 2.18 -8.01 16.07
N LEU A 42 1.40 -7.49 15.12
CA LEU A 42 1.78 -7.49 13.70
C LEU A 42 3.07 -6.68 13.49
N GLN A 43 3.97 -7.20 12.67
CA GLN A 43 5.25 -6.56 12.39
C GLN A 43 5.27 -5.74 11.11
N THR A 44 4.27 -5.93 10.24
CA THR A 44 4.18 -5.22 8.97
C THR A 44 2.73 -4.92 8.64
N ILE A 45 2.43 -3.65 8.43
CA ILE A 45 1.09 -3.15 8.09
C ILE A 45 1.22 -2.23 6.87
N GLU A 46 0.65 -2.63 5.74
CA GLU A 46 0.57 -1.77 4.55
C GLU A 46 -0.47 -0.68 4.81
N ALA A 47 0.01 0.52 5.14
CA ALA A 47 -0.81 1.55 5.74
C ALA A 47 -1.75 2.25 4.75
N THR A 48 -1.32 2.44 3.50
CA THR A 48 -2.08 3.13 2.46
C THR A 48 -1.43 2.94 1.09
N SER A 49 -1.96 3.63 0.08
CA SER A 49 -1.37 3.69 -1.26
C SER A 49 -1.37 5.12 -1.80
N PHE A 50 -0.27 5.51 -2.40
CA PHE A 50 -0.13 6.79 -3.12
C PHE A 50 -0.53 6.67 -4.59
N VAL A 51 -1.64 6.00 -4.83
CA VAL A 51 -2.28 5.89 -6.14
C VAL A 51 -3.00 7.20 -6.50
N SER A 52 -3.24 7.43 -7.79
CA SER A 52 -4.01 8.59 -8.23
C SER A 52 -5.41 8.60 -7.60
N PRO A 53 -5.85 9.70 -6.97
CA PRO A 53 -7.19 9.84 -6.43
C PRO A 53 -8.31 9.67 -7.47
N LYS A 54 -8.01 9.90 -8.73
CA LYS A 54 -8.95 9.67 -9.84
C LYS A 54 -9.24 8.19 -10.05
N TRP A 55 -8.26 7.33 -9.78
CA TRP A 55 -8.38 5.88 -9.95
C TRP A 55 -8.93 5.20 -8.71
N VAL A 56 -8.50 5.63 -7.53
CA VAL A 56 -8.91 5.06 -6.25
C VAL A 56 -9.25 6.19 -5.28
N PRO A 57 -10.47 6.76 -5.36
CA PRO A 57 -10.90 7.84 -4.47
C PRO A 57 -10.84 7.47 -2.98
N GLN A 58 -11.03 6.19 -2.65
CA GLN A 58 -10.99 5.68 -1.28
C GLN A 58 -9.64 5.92 -0.58
N LEU A 59 -8.55 6.07 -1.35
CA LEU A 59 -7.19 6.28 -0.82
C LEU A 59 -6.64 7.69 -1.15
N ALA A 60 -7.52 8.63 -1.50
CA ALA A 60 -7.13 10.00 -1.84
C ALA A 60 -6.43 10.75 -0.69
N ASP A 61 -6.72 10.37 0.54
CA ASP A 61 -6.19 10.93 1.79
C ASP A 61 -4.92 10.20 2.29
N ALA A 62 -4.18 9.57 1.41
CA ALA A 62 -3.00 8.77 1.78
C ALA A 62 -1.97 9.54 2.61
N ALA A 63 -1.68 10.79 2.25
CA ALA A 63 -0.72 11.62 2.97
C ALA A 63 -1.19 11.95 4.39
N GLU A 64 -2.46 12.30 4.56
CA GLU A 64 -3.06 12.61 5.85
C GLU A 64 -3.11 11.37 6.75
N VAL A 65 -3.49 10.22 6.21
CA VAL A 65 -3.48 8.95 6.94
C VAL A 65 -2.07 8.64 7.41
N PHE A 66 -1.09 8.69 6.52
CA PHE A 66 0.29 8.34 6.83
C PHE A 66 0.94 9.30 7.84
N ALA A 67 0.57 10.58 7.80
CA ALA A 67 1.01 11.57 8.79
C ALA A 67 0.35 11.37 10.16
N GLY A 68 -0.89 10.85 10.19
CA GLY A 68 -1.69 10.74 11.41
C GLY A 68 -1.48 9.46 12.20
N ILE A 69 -0.96 8.38 11.60
CA ILE A 69 -0.74 7.12 12.30
C ILE A 69 0.39 7.22 13.33
N THR A 70 0.28 6.46 14.41
CA THR A 70 1.32 6.30 15.41
C THR A 70 2.26 5.17 15.01
N ARG A 71 3.44 5.51 14.51
CA ARG A 71 4.43 4.51 14.10
C ARG A 71 5.11 3.90 15.31
N ARG A 72 4.83 2.62 15.58
CA ARG A 72 5.43 1.90 16.70
C ARG A 72 6.83 1.38 16.35
N PRO A 73 7.77 1.42 17.29
CA PRO A 73 9.05 0.72 17.15
C PRO A 73 8.82 -0.77 16.88
N GLY A 74 9.57 -1.33 15.93
CA GLY A 74 9.46 -2.73 15.55
C GLY A 74 8.34 -3.06 14.57
N VAL A 75 7.50 -2.09 14.18
CA VAL A 75 6.48 -2.24 13.16
C VAL A 75 6.88 -1.47 11.90
N SER A 76 6.81 -2.13 10.76
CA SER A 76 7.07 -1.57 9.44
C SER A 76 5.75 -1.15 8.80
N TYR A 77 5.75 0.02 8.15
CA TYR A 77 4.57 0.59 7.51
C TYR A 77 4.84 0.87 6.02
N PRO A 78 4.93 -0.16 5.18
CA PRO A 78 5.06 0.04 3.75
C PRO A 78 3.82 0.72 3.18
N VAL A 79 4.01 1.44 2.09
CA VAL A 79 2.93 2.05 1.31
C VAL A 79 3.05 1.61 -0.14
N LEU A 80 1.90 1.38 -0.78
CA LEU A 80 1.89 1.00 -2.18
C LEU A 80 2.10 2.22 -3.07
N VAL A 81 2.98 2.09 -4.06
CA VAL A 81 3.23 3.12 -5.07
C VAL A 81 3.06 2.55 -6.48
N PRO A 82 2.25 3.17 -7.33
CA PRO A 82 1.98 2.64 -8.68
C PRO A 82 3.01 3.08 -9.73
N ASN A 83 3.80 4.11 -9.43
CA ASN A 83 4.75 4.74 -10.35
C ASN A 83 5.67 5.70 -9.59
N LEU A 84 6.58 6.35 -10.33
CA LEU A 84 7.53 7.33 -9.78
C LEU A 84 6.82 8.51 -9.09
N GLN A 85 5.74 9.03 -9.66
CA GLN A 85 4.99 10.14 -9.06
C GLN A 85 4.39 9.74 -7.70
N GLY A 86 3.84 8.54 -7.58
CA GLY A 86 3.37 7.98 -6.31
C GLY A 86 4.50 7.81 -5.30
N TYR A 87 5.65 7.35 -5.76
CA TYR A 87 6.86 7.22 -4.94
C TYR A 87 7.32 8.57 -4.37
N GLU A 88 7.41 9.61 -5.21
CA GLU A 88 7.79 10.95 -4.76
C GLU A 88 6.83 11.51 -3.71
N ARG A 89 5.53 11.29 -3.88
CA ARG A 89 4.51 11.66 -2.88
C ARG A 89 4.68 10.88 -1.58
N ALA A 90 4.98 9.59 -1.66
CA ALA A 90 5.24 8.75 -0.50
C ALA A 90 6.48 9.21 0.27
N LEU A 91 7.57 9.54 -0.43
CA LEU A 91 8.78 10.10 0.19
C LEU A 91 8.48 11.43 0.89
N ALA A 92 7.74 12.34 0.23
CA ALA A 92 7.36 13.62 0.81
C ALA A 92 6.51 13.46 2.07
N ALA A 93 5.71 12.39 2.15
CA ALA A 93 4.95 12.03 3.35
C ALA A 93 5.78 11.33 4.44
N GLY A 94 7.05 11.04 4.18
CA GLY A 94 7.97 10.40 5.13
C GLY A 94 7.92 8.87 5.13
N ALA A 95 7.44 8.24 4.06
CA ALA A 95 7.51 6.80 3.90
C ALA A 95 8.95 6.32 3.79
N ARG A 96 9.27 5.19 4.44
CA ARG A 96 10.61 4.57 4.43
C ARG A 96 10.64 3.26 3.65
N GLU A 97 9.48 2.66 3.45
CA GLU A 97 9.31 1.43 2.70
C GLU A 97 8.17 1.62 1.70
N VAL A 98 8.37 1.15 0.49
CA VAL A 98 7.35 1.15 -0.55
C VAL A 98 7.16 -0.26 -1.09
N ALA A 99 5.95 -0.53 -1.55
CA ALA A 99 5.60 -1.74 -2.28
C ALA A 99 5.22 -1.37 -3.71
N VAL A 100 5.66 -2.19 -4.66
CA VAL A 100 5.22 -2.15 -6.05
C VAL A 100 4.54 -3.48 -6.37
N PHE A 101 3.75 -3.52 -7.43
CA PHE A 101 3.03 -4.74 -7.79
C PHE A 101 2.93 -4.92 -9.30
N THR A 102 2.88 -6.17 -9.70
CA THR A 102 2.53 -6.60 -11.04
C THR A 102 1.68 -7.86 -10.95
N ALA A 103 1.19 -8.34 -12.08
CA ALA A 103 0.41 -9.58 -12.13
C ALA A 103 1.14 -10.66 -12.92
N ALA A 104 0.83 -11.92 -12.64
CA ALA A 104 1.41 -13.06 -13.33
C ALA A 104 0.81 -13.31 -14.72
N SER A 105 -0.32 -12.68 -15.06
CA SER A 105 -0.93 -12.78 -16.39
C SER A 105 -1.06 -11.41 -17.06
N GLU A 106 -0.82 -11.37 -18.36
CA GLU A 106 -0.97 -10.14 -19.17
C GLU A 106 -2.38 -9.58 -19.10
N ALA A 107 -3.40 -10.44 -19.22
CA ALA A 107 -4.79 -10.01 -19.21
C ALA A 107 -5.18 -9.33 -17.90
N PHE A 108 -4.78 -9.91 -16.76
CA PHE A 108 -5.06 -9.32 -15.45
C PHE A 108 -4.25 -8.04 -15.23
N ASN A 109 -3.00 -8.02 -15.64
CA ASN A 109 -2.15 -6.84 -15.50
C ASN A 109 -2.67 -5.65 -16.32
N LEU A 110 -3.06 -5.88 -17.57
CA LEU A 110 -3.69 -4.86 -18.41
C LEU A 110 -4.96 -4.29 -17.78
N LYS A 111 -5.80 -5.15 -17.24
CA LYS A 111 -7.05 -4.74 -16.58
C LYS A 111 -6.80 -3.94 -15.29
N ASN A 112 -5.80 -4.35 -14.52
CA ASN A 112 -5.54 -3.80 -13.18
C ASN A 112 -4.64 -2.56 -13.20
N THR A 113 -3.64 -2.52 -14.08
CA THR A 113 -2.62 -1.46 -14.12
C THR A 113 -2.59 -0.67 -15.43
N ASN A 114 -3.44 -1.02 -16.38
CA ASN A 114 -3.46 -0.47 -17.74
C ASN A 114 -2.08 -0.59 -18.44
N ALA A 115 -1.37 -1.67 -18.17
CA ALA A 115 -0.06 -1.97 -18.75
C ALA A 115 0.16 -3.47 -18.84
N GLY A 116 0.94 -3.93 -19.81
CA GLY A 116 1.49 -5.29 -19.84
C GLY A 116 2.50 -5.51 -18.72
N ILE A 117 2.89 -6.76 -18.49
CA ILE A 117 3.84 -7.12 -17.42
C ILE A 117 5.16 -6.38 -17.62
N ASP A 118 5.77 -6.47 -18.79
CA ASP A 118 7.06 -5.82 -19.09
C ASP A 118 6.98 -4.30 -18.90
N ALA A 119 5.95 -3.65 -19.44
CA ALA A 119 5.73 -2.22 -19.27
C ALA A 119 5.54 -1.82 -17.80
N SER A 120 4.90 -2.66 -16.99
CA SER A 120 4.77 -2.40 -15.54
C SER A 120 6.10 -2.51 -14.82
N LEU A 121 6.96 -3.47 -15.19
CA LEU A 121 8.30 -3.61 -14.63
C LEU A 121 9.20 -2.42 -15.00
N GLU A 122 9.15 -1.96 -16.25
CA GLU A 122 9.85 -0.74 -16.67
C GLU A 122 9.38 0.50 -15.91
N ARG A 123 8.08 0.59 -15.62
CA ARG A 123 7.50 1.69 -14.83
C ARG A 123 8.06 1.73 -13.41
N PHE A 124 8.36 0.58 -12.82
CA PHE A 124 8.91 0.49 -11.46
C PHE A 124 10.43 0.62 -11.39
N ALA A 125 11.15 0.45 -12.49
CA ALA A 125 12.61 0.55 -12.51
C ALA A 125 13.13 1.86 -11.83
N PRO A 126 12.57 3.06 -12.11
CA PRO A 126 13.04 4.29 -11.46
C PRO A 126 12.62 4.40 -9.98
N VAL A 127 11.76 3.53 -9.47
CA VAL A 127 11.35 3.50 -8.05
C VAL A 127 12.31 2.65 -7.22
N LEU A 128 12.92 1.65 -7.83
CA LEU A 128 13.82 0.69 -7.18
C LEU A 128 15.26 1.17 -7.18
#